data_003c699dc1a757560052a2d56eda9e0a
#
_entry.id   003c699dc1a757560052a2d56eda9e0a
#
_cell.length_a   1.000
_cell.length_b   1.000
_cell.length_c   1.000
_cell.angle_alpha   90.00
_cell.angle_beta   90.00
_cell.angle_gamma   90.00
#
_symmetry.space_group_name_H-M   'P 1'
#
loop_
_entity.id
_entity.type
_entity.pdbx_description
1 polymer ?
#
loop_
_entity_poly.entity_id
_entity_poly.type
_entity_poly.pdbx_seq_one_letter_code
_entity_poly.pdbx_strand_id
1 'polypeptide(L)'
;MATRRQPLIPGWLLPGLLAATMMVAVSLGAFLALWFNAPESDLLALWHDSYLWHVIRFSFWQASLSALLSVLPAIFLARALYRRRFPGRLALLRLCAMTLILPVLVAVFGILSVYGRQGWLASLFGQLGLEWSFSPYGLQGILLAHVFFNMPMATRLFLQALENIPGEQRQIAAQLGMRGVSFFRFVEWPWLRRQIPPVAALIFMLCFASFATVLSLGGGPQATTIELAIYQALSYDYDPGRAALLAMVQMACCLALVLLSQRLSKAIPAGSNQITGWRDPQDSLHSRVTDFILIALALLLLLPPLMAVIVDGLNLNLMSVLQQPVLWQATWTSLRIALAAGLLCVVLTMMLLWSSRELYARQAQKAGQTLELTGMLILAMPGIVLATGFFLLFNSTIGLPERADGIVIFTNALMAIPYALKVLENPMRDVNSRYGLLCQSLGMQGWQRLKVVELRALKRPLAQALAFACVLSIGDFGVVALFGNDDFRTLPYWLYQQIGSYRSQDGAVTALLLLLLCFALFTVIEKLPGRDVKTD
;
A
#
# COMPACT_ATOMS: atom_id res chain seq x y z
N MET A 1 -42.62 35.96 -9.62
CA MET A 1 -41.49 35.00 -9.62
C MET A 1 -40.64 35.28 -8.40
N ALA A 2 -40.68 34.42 -7.40
CA ALA A 2 -39.88 34.60 -6.19
C ALA A 2 -38.42 34.29 -6.54
N THR A 3 -37.55 35.27 -6.49
CA THR A 3 -36.08 35.12 -6.62
C THR A 3 -35.61 34.29 -5.43
N ARG A 4 -35.46 32.96 -5.63
CA ARG A 4 -34.78 32.11 -4.67
C ARG A 4 -33.34 32.63 -4.51
N ARG A 5 -33.01 33.15 -3.35
CA ARG A 5 -31.63 33.52 -3.01
C ARG A 5 -30.75 32.31 -3.27
N GLN A 6 -29.81 32.44 -4.19
CA GLN A 6 -28.85 31.37 -4.44
C GLN A 6 -27.93 31.26 -3.22
N PRO A 7 -27.76 30.07 -2.63
CA PRO A 7 -26.84 29.89 -1.51
C PRO A 7 -25.41 30.21 -1.96
N LEU A 8 -24.62 30.84 -1.09
CA LEU A 8 -23.21 31.16 -1.32
C LEU A 8 -22.39 29.92 -1.70
N ILE A 9 -22.72 28.78 -1.13
CA ILE A 9 -22.09 27.48 -1.45
C ILE A 9 -23.19 26.56 -2.00
N PRO A 10 -23.03 26.07 -3.25
CA PRO A 10 -23.97 25.09 -3.79
C PRO A 10 -23.99 23.81 -2.97
N GLY A 11 -25.16 23.27 -2.67
CA GLY A 11 -25.30 22.07 -1.82
C GLY A 11 -24.55 20.82 -2.31
N TRP A 12 -24.27 20.74 -3.61
CA TRP A 12 -23.46 19.65 -4.19
C TRP A 12 -21.95 19.79 -3.90
N LEU A 13 -21.45 20.97 -3.54
CA LEU A 13 -20.05 21.21 -3.20
C LEU A 13 -19.77 20.94 -1.72
N LEU A 14 -20.79 21.01 -0.87
CA LEU A 14 -20.66 20.88 0.58
C LEU A 14 -20.00 19.57 1.04
N PRO A 15 -20.35 18.38 0.53
CA PRO A 15 -19.71 17.14 0.97
C PRO A 15 -18.20 17.13 0.72
N GLY A 16 -17.78 17.51 -0.48
CA GLY A 16 -16.35 17.54 -0.82
C GLY A 16 -15.58 18.58 -0.02
N LEU A 17 -16.16 19.75 0.21
CA LEU A 17 -15.55 20.77 1.07
C LEU A 17 -15.41 20.30 2.51
N LEU A 18 -16.44 19.64 3.08
CA LEU A 18 -16.37 19.07 4.42
C LEU A 18 -15.26 18.01 4.54
N ALA A 19 -15.18 17.09 3.59
CA ALA A 19 -14.12 16.08 3.58
C ALA A 19 -12.73 16.72 3.42
N ALA A 20 -12.58 17.66 2.48
CA ALA A 20 -11.32 18.36 2.25
C ALA A 20 -10.88 19.21 3.44
N THR A 21 -11.78 19.98 4.04
CA THR A 21 -11.47 20.80 5.22
C THR A 21 -11.12 19.94 6.42
N MET A 22 -11.80 18.81 6.62
CA MET A 22 -11.46 17.86 7.67
C MET A 22 -10.05 17.29 7.48
N MET A 23 -9.71 16.85 6.26
CA MET A 23 -8.38 16.31 5.96
C MET A 23 -7.28 17.34 6.15
N VAL A 24 -7.50 18.55 5.65
CA VAL A 24 -6.54 19.66 5.81
C VAL A 24 -6.41 20.05 7.27
N ALA A 25 -7.52 20.18 8.02
CA ALA A 25 -7.51 20.52 9.44
C ALA A 25 -6.76 19.49 10.28
N VAL A 26 -6.96 18.20 9.97
CA VAL A 26 -6.28 17.10 10.67
C VAL A 26 -4.79 17.08 10.35
N SER A 27 -4.42 17.18 9.07
CA SER A 27 -3.01 17.24 8.66
C SER A 27 -2.31 18.47 9.26
N LEU A 28 -2.99 19.62 9.25
CA LEU A 28 -2.47 20.84 9.84
C LEU A 28 -2.40 20.73 11.37
N GLY A 29 -3.40 20.15 12.01
CA GLY A 29 -3.40 19.91 13.46
C GLY A 29 -2.25 19.03 13.91
N ALA A 30 -2.02 17.92 13.21
CA ALA A 30 -0.87 17.05 13.47
C ALA A 30 0.46 17.78 13.22
N PHE A 31 0.58 18.56 12.15
CA PHE A 31 1.76 19.37 11.87
C PHE A 31 2.02 20.41 12.95
N LEU A 32 0.99 21.16 13.37
CA LEU A 32 1.12 22.16 14.43
C LEU A 32 1.51 21.52 15.77
N ALA A 33 0.95 20.36 16.09
CA ALA A 33 1.34 19.62 17.29
C ALA A 33 2.83 19.23 17.25
N LEU A 34 3.34 18.78 16.11
CA LEU A 34 4.76 18.53 15.91
C LEU A 34 5.59 19.80 16.04
N TRP A 35 5.15 20.90 15.42
CA TRP A 35 5.87 22.17 15.44
C TRP A 35 6.00 22.74 16.84
N PHE A 36 4.91 22.79 17.60
CA PHE A 36 4.91 23.34 18.96
C PHE A 36 5.63 22.48 20.01
N ASN A 37 5.76 21.18 19.76
CA ASN A 37 6.52 20.28 20.64
C ASN A 37 7.99 20.13 20.22
N ALA A 38 8.39 20.65 19.05
CA ALA A 38 9.78 20.66 18.62
C ALA A 38 10.55 21.75 19.39
N PRO A 39 11.64 21.43 20.09
CA PRO A 39 12.40 22.43 20.87
C PRO A 39 13.12 23.42 19.93
N GLU A 40 12.96 24.72 20.18
CA GLU A 40 13.55 25.77 19.34
C GLU A 40 15.09 25.73 19.28
N SER A 41 15.73 25.25 20.35
CA SER A 41 17.19 25.22 20.50
C SER A 41 17.86 24.02 19.78
N ASP A 42 17.13 22.97 19.47
CA ASP A 42 17.73 21.70 19.02
C ASP A 42 17.81 21.54 17.51
N LEU A 43 17.18 22.39 16.69
CA LEU A 43 17.29 22.32 15.23
C LEU A 43 18.73 22.46 14.74
N LEU A 44 19.54 23.32 15.36
CA LEU A 44 20.95 23.47 15.04
C LEU A 44 21.81 22.35 15.65
N ALA A 45 21.46 21.87 16.84
CA ALA A 45 22.12 20.71 17.46
C ALA A 45 21.89 19.42 16.67
N LEU A 46 20.67 19.20 16.14
CA LEU A 46 20.36 18.08 15.27
C LEU A 46 21.20 18.07 13.98
N TRP A 47 21.52 19.25 13.43
CA TRP A 47 22.35 19.32 12.22
C TRP A 47 23.78 18.80 12.46
N HIS A 48 24.25 18.85 13.71
CA HIS A 48 25.56 18.34 14.12
C HIS A 48 25.50 16.91 14.69
N ASP A 49 24.30 16.33 14.86
CA ASP A 49 24.12 14.96 15.36
C ASP A 49 24.50 13.94 14.28
N SER A 50 25.61 13.25 14.50
CA SER A 50 26.10 12.20 13.60
C SER A 50 25.13 11.03 13.47
N TYR A 51 24.37 10.71 14.53
CA TYR A 51 23.36 9.66 14.51
C TYR A 51 22.17 10.02 13.63
N LEU A 52 21.68 11.25 13.70
CA LEU A 52 20.60 11.72 12.83
C LEU A 52 20.98 11.59 11.35
N TRP A 53 22.19 12.02 10.99
CA TRP A 53 22.68 11.89 9.62
C TRP A 53 22.83 10.44 9.17
N HIS A 54 23.24 9.55 10.08
CA HIS A 54 23.28 8.12 9.81
C HIS A 54 21.87 7.59 9.49
N VAL A 55 20.88 7.91 10.32
CA VAL A 55 19.48 7.48 10.15
C VAL A 55 18.87 8.00 8.83
N ILE A 56 19.09 9.27 8.50
CA ILE A 56 18.64 9.86 7.23
C ILE A 56 19.32 9.15 6.04
N ARG A 57 20.65 9.03 6.06
CA ARG A 57 21.41 8.36 4.98
C ARG A 57 21.00 6.91 4.80
N PHE A 58 20.81 6.19 5.90
CA PHE A 58 20.35 4.80 5.86
C PHE A 58 18.94 4.70 5.28
N SER A 59 18.02 5.59 5.65
CA SER A 59 16.65 5.61 5.10
C SER A 59 16.65 5.80 3.58
N PHE A 60 17.45 6.74 3.06
CA PHE A 60 17.58 6.94 1.62
C PHE A 60 18.30 5.78 0.93
N TRP A 61 19.36 5.27 1.53
CA TRP A 61 20.16 4.18 0.98
C TRP A 61 19.35 2.90 0.83
N GLN A 62 18.68 2.45 1.91
CA GLN A 62 17.88 1.24 1.87
C GLN A 62 16.69 1.38 0.91
N ALA A 63 16.01 2.56 0.85
CA ALA A 63 14.90 2.77 -0.06
C ALA A 63 15.35 2.79 -1.52
N SER A 64 16.50 3.42 -1.83
CA SER A 64 17.08 3.44 -3.18
C SER A 64 17.45 2.03 -3.63
N LEU A 65 18.14 1.28 -2.78
CA LEU A 65 18.58 -0.07 -3.09
C LEU A 65 17.38 -1.02 -3.22
N SER A 66 16.37 -0.90 -2.35
CA SER A 66 15.11 -1.65 -2.45
C SER A 66 14.36 -1.36 -3.75
N ALA A 67 14.27 -0.09 -4.15
CA ALA A 67 13.64 0.30 -5.42
C ALA A 67 14.40 -0.30 -6.61
N LEU A 68 15.73 -0.22 -6.61
CA LEU A 68 16.55 -0.78 -7.68
C LEU A 68 16.36 -2.30 -7.80
N LEU A 69 16.49 -3.02 -6.67
CA LEU A 69 16.38 -4.48 -6.61
C LEU A 69 14.96 -4.99 -6.90
N SER A 70 13.95 -4.16 -6.72
CA SER A 70 12.55 -4.51 -7.07
C SER A 70 12.24 -4.20 -8.53
N VAL A 71 12.65 -3.02 -9.03
CA VAL A 71 12.29 -2.54 -10.38
C VAL A 71 13.03 -3.29 -11.48
N LEU A 72 14.34 -3.51 -11.32
CA LEU A 72 15.13 -4.17 -12.36
C LEU A 72 14.64 -5.59 -12.68
N PRO A 73 14.50 -6.51 -11.70
CA PRO A 73 13.99 -7.84 -11.99
C PRO A 73 12.54 -7.81 -12.49
N ALA A 74 11.72 -6.87 -11.99
CA ALA A 74 10.32 -6.76 -12.37
C ALA A 74 10.14 -6.44 -13.87
N ILE A 75 11.01 -5.65 -14.48
CA ILE A 75 10.98 -5.36 -15.92
C ILE A 75 11.12 -6.66 -16.73
N PHE A 76 12.11 -7.48 -16.38
CA PHE A 76 12.38 -8.73 -17.10
C PHE A 76 11.31 -9.78 -16.80
N LEU A 77 10.84 -9.87 -15.56
CA LEU A 77 9.76 -10.77 -15.18
C LEU A 77 8.45 -10.41 -15.86
N ALA A 78 8.09 -9.13 -15.94
CA ALA A 78 6.91 -8.65 -16.67
C ALA A 78 6.99 -9.04 -18.15
N ARG A 79 8.16 -8.89 -18.76
CA ARG A 79 8.42 -9.30 -20.15
C ARG A 79 8.28 -10.80 -20.33
N ALA A 80 8.82 -11.61 -19.40
CA ALA A 80 8.69 -13.05 -19.42
C ALA A 80 7.21 -13.49 -19.32
N LEU A 81 6.45 -12.93 -18.37
CA LEU A 81 5.02 -13.19 -18.18
C LEU A 81 4.17 -12.69 -19.35
N TYR A 82 4.59 -11.65 -20.02
CA TYR A 82 3.92 -11.14 -21.21
C TYR A 82 4.05 -12.11 -22.38
N ARG A 83 5.26 -12.64 -22.62
CA ARG A 83 5.56 -13.53 -23.75
C ARG A 83 5.10 -14.98 -23.53
N ARG A 84 5.10 -15.45 -22.28
CA ARG A 84 4.85 -16.87 -21.97
C ARG A 84 3.41 -17.12 -21.53
N ARG A 85 2.84 -18.18 -22.10
CA ARG A 85 1.58 -18.78 -21.64
C ARG A 85 1.89 -20.20 -21.16
N PHE A 86 1.68 -20.44 -19.89
CA PHE A 86 1.91 -21.72 -19.23
C PHE A 86 0.78 -22.01 -18.24
N PRO A 87 0.52 -23.29 -17.92
CA PRO A 87 -0.42 -23.64 -16.86
C PRO A 87 0.09 -23.06 -15.54
N GLY A 88 -0.78 -22.34 -14.81
CA GLY A 88 -0.38 -21.64 -13.57
C GLY A 88 0.00 -20.15 -13.74
N ARG A 89 0.12 -19.63 -14.97
CA ARG A 89 0.37 -18.18 -15.18
C ARG A 89 -0.64 -17.30 -14.43
N LEU A 90 -1.93 -17.66 -14.49
CA LEU A 90 -2.97 -16.92 -13.78
C LEU A 90 -2.81 -17.00 -12.25
N ALA A 91 -2.38 -18.15 -11.73
CA ALA A 91 -2.09 -18.34 -10.32
C ALA A 91 -0.91 -17.44 -9.88
N LEU A 92 0.17 -17.38 -10.67
CA LEU A 92 1.30 -16.48 -10.40
C LEU A 92 0.88 -15.00 -10.44
N LEU A 93 0.07 -14.59 -11.40
CA LEU A 93 -0.45 -13.22 -11.46
C LEU A 93 -1.35 -12.90 -10.27
N ARG A 94 -2.15 -13.85 -9.80
CA ARG A 94 -2.93 -13.71 -8.56
C ARG A 94 -2.01 -13.65 -7.35
N LEU A 95 -0.98 -14.47 -7.28
CA LEU A 95 0.03 -14.43 -6.22
C LEU A 95 0.70 -13.05 -6.14
N CYS A 96 1.09 -12.49 -7.30
CA CYS A 96 1.60 -11.11 -7.36
C CYS A 96 0.58 -10.06 -6.91
N ALA A 97 -0.72 -10.31 -7.06
CA ALA A 97 -1.76 -9.43 -6.53
C ALA A 97 -1.93 -9.58 -5.01
N MET A 98 -1.77 -10.80 -4.51
CA MET A 98 -1.95 -11.12 -3.10
C MET A 98 -0.90 -10.43 -2.22
N THR A 99 0.30 -10.17 -2.70
CA THR A 99 1.33 -9.45 -1.94
C THR A 99 0.90 -8.03 -1.53
N LEU A 100 -0.04 -7.41 -2.27
CA LEU A 100 -0.61 -6.10 -1.91
C LEU A 100 -1.61 -6.17 -0.75
N ILE A 101 -2.21 -7.35 -0.53
CA ILE A 101 -3.24 -7.60 0.49
C ILE A 101 -2.61 -8.18 1.75
N LEU A 102 -1.40 -8.72 1.64
CA LEU A 102 -0.70 -9.42 2.69
C LEU A 102 -0.24 -8.44 3.78
N PRO A 103 -0.61 -8.66 5.07
CA PRO A 103 -0.08 -7.87 6.17
C PRO A 103 1.44 -7.98 6.27
N VAL A 104 2.11 -6.86 6.52
CA VAL A 104 3.58 -6.82 6.55
C VAL A 104 4.17 -7.82 7.55
N LEU A 105 3.62 -7.90 8.75
CA LEU A 105 4.13 -8.82 9.79
C LEU A 105 3.94 -10.30 9.43
N VAL A 106 2.89 -10.65 8.68
CA VAL A 106 2.71 -12.03 8.19
C VAL A 106 3.81 -12.40 7.20
N ALA A 107 4.14 -11.50 6.28
CA ALA A 107 5.23 -11.74 5.34
C ALA A 107 6.59 -11.78 6.04
N VAL A 108 6.83 -10.89 7.00
CA VAL A 108 8.04 -10.91 7.85
C VAL A 108 8.17 -12.25 8.56
N PHE A 109 7.08 -12.73 9.16
CA PHE A 109 7.06 -14.06 9.79
C PHE A 109 7.43 -15.16 8.80
N GLY A 110 6.80 -15.18 7.62
CA GLY A 110 7.12 -16.17 6.57
C GLY A 110 8.58 -16.08 6.09
N ILE A 111 9.12 -14.87 5.96
CA ILE A 111 10.54 -14.67 5.61
C ILE A 111 11.45 -15.22 6.71
N LEU A 112 11.14 -14.94 7.97
CA LEU A 112 11.92 -15.48 9.10
C LEU A 112 11.84 -17.01 9.18
N SER A 113 10.67 -17.59 8.91
CA SER A 113 10.48 -19.06 8.90
C SER A 113 11.27 -19.74 7.79
N VAL A 114 11.48 -19.10 6.64
CA VAL A 114 12.24 -19.67 5.52
C VAL A 114 13.72 -19.36 5.64
N TYR A 115 14.09 -18.08 5.79
CA TYR A 115 15.46 -17.58 5.68
C TYR A 115 16.15 -17.38 7.04
N GLY A 116 15.44 -17.56 8.15
CA GLY A 116 15.96 -17.42 9.52
C GLY A 116 17.03 -18.45 9.86
N ARG A 117 17.78 -18.20 10.94
CA ARG A 117 18.84 -19.11 11.42
C ARG A 117 18.32 -20.50 11.80
N GLN A 118 17.05 -20.62 12.17
CA GLN A 118 16.37 -21.89 12.46
C GLN A 118 15.25 -22.16 11.44
N GLY A 119 15.34 -21.53 10.28
CA GLY A 119 14.33 -21.65 9.24
C GLY A 119 14.51 -22.89 8.35
N TRP A 120 13.62 -23.01 7.38
CA TRP A 120 13.59 -24.14 6.45
C TRP A 120 14.90 -24.31 5.68
N LEU A 121 15.49 -23.20 5.20
CA LEU A 121 16.76 -23.24 4.48
C LEU A 121 17.92 -23.67 5.41
N ALA A 122 17.95 -23.16 6.63
CA ALA A 122 18.97 -23.58 7.61
C ALA A 122 18.89 -25.08 7.90
N SER A 123 17.68 -25.61 8.05
CA SER A 123 17.44 -27.05 8.25
C SER A 123 17.89 -27.88 7.04
N LEU A 124 17.57 -27.41 5.82
CA LEU A 124 17.96 -28.08 4.58
C LEU A 124 19.48 -28.11 4.41
N PHE A 125 20.15 -26.97 4.60
CA PHE A 125 21.61 -26.87 4.51
C PHE A 125 22.29 -27.71 5.59
N GLY A 126 21.75 -27.72 6.83
CA GLY A 126 22.25 -28.57 7.90
C GLY A 126 22.19 -30.07 7.57
N GLN A 127 21.13 -30.55 6.90
CA GLN A 127 21.03 -31.93 6.40
C GLN A 127 22.08 -32.25 5.32
N LEU A 128 22.51 -31.25 4.57
CA LEU A 128 23.57 -31.38 3.55
C LEU A 128 24.98 -31.20 4.12
N GLY A 129 25.13 -31.00 5.44
CA GLY A 129 26.42 -30.73 6.09
C GLY A 129 27.00 -29.33 5.78
N LEU A 130 26.15 -28.40 5.32
CA LEU A 130 26.55 -27.02 4.98
C LEU A 130 26.02 -26.05 6.04
N GLU A 131 26.79 -25.00 6.33
CA GLU A 131 26.35 -23.94 7.23
C GLU A 131 25.51 -22.87 6.50
N TRP A 132 24.36 -22.52 7.08
CA TRP A 132 23.54 -21.41 6.62
C TRP A 132 24.00 -20.11 7.29
N SER A 133 24.75 -19.27 6.57
CA SER A 133 25.35 -18.04 7.11
C SER A 133 24.48 -16.77 6.92
N PHE A 134 23.37 -16.85 6.18
CA PHE A 134 22.52 -15.70 5.93
C PHE A 134 21.78 -15.28 7.20
N SER A 135 21.83 -13.97 7.53
CA SER A 135 21.05 -13.38 8.60
C SER A 135 19.88 -12.58 8.01
N PRO A 136 18.62 -12.90 8.39
CA PRO A 136 17.46 -12.14 7.96
C PRO A 136 17.32 -10.78 8.68
N TYR A 137 18.27 -10.43 9.54
CA TYR A 137 18.30 -9.17 10.25
C TYR A 137 19.29 -8.18 9.64
N GLY A 138 18.99 -6.89 9.79
CA GLY A 138 19.76 -5.79 9.19
C GLY A 138 19.32 -5.47 7.77
N LEU A 139 20.17 -4.80 7.03
CA LEU A 139 19.87 -4.33 5.67
C LEU A 139 19.43 -5.45 4.73
N GLN A 140 20.05 -6.63 4.83
CA GLN A 140 19.73 -7.78 3.96
C GLN A 140 18.29 -8.25 4.12
N GLY A 141 17.81 -8.38 5.35
CA GLY A 141 16.43 -8.78 5.64
C GLY A 141 15.43 -7.74 5.22
N ILE A 142 15.72 -6.46 5.45
CA ILE A 142 14.89 -5.34 4.99
C ILE A 142 14.76 -5.37 3.47
N LEU A 143 15.88 -5.52 2.74
CA LEU A 143 15.88 -5.58 1.28
C LEU A 143 15.09 -6.79 0.77
N LEU A 144 15.27 -7.96 1.38
CA LEU A 144 14.55 -9.18 1.02
C LEU A 144 13.02 -8.99 1.17
N ALA A 145 12.58 -8.43 2.29
CA ALA A 145 11.17 -8.14 2.52
C ALA A 145 10.63 -7.08 1.53
N HIS A 146 11.39 -6.03 1.27
CA HIS A 146 10.99 -5.01 0.30
C HIS A 146 10.88 -5.57 -1.13
N VAL A 147 11.82 -6.41 -1.55
CA VAL A 147 11.74 -7.07 -2.87
C VAL A 147 10.56 -8.03 -2.93
N PHE A 148 10.31 -8.79 -1.86
CA PHE A 148 9.15 -9.69 -1.76
C PHE A 148 7.82 -8.96 -2.00
N PHE A 149 7.63 -7.75 -1.43
CA PHE A 149 6.42 -6.96 -1.61
C PHE A 149 6.37 -6.20 -2.94
N ASN A 150 7.46 -5.53 -3.28
CA ASN A 150 7.45 -4.50 -4.32
C ASN A 150 7.76 -5.04 -5.72
N MET A 151 8.56 -6.10 -5.86
CA MET A 151 8.85 -6.69 -7.16
C MET A 151 7.59 -7.24 -7.85
N PRO A 152 6.67 -7.98 -7.19
CA PRO A 152 5.43 -8.43 -7.80
C PRO A 152 4.52 -7.27 -8.23
N MET A 153 4.43 -6.21 -7.41
CA MET A 153 3.67 -5.01 -7.73
C MET A 153 4.23 -4.31 -8.97
N ALA A 154 5.56 -4.08 -9.00
CA ALA A 154 6.24 -3.50 -10.16
C ALA A 154 6.04 -4.35 -11.41
N THR A 155 6.14 -5.68 -11.30
CA THR A 155 5.90 -6.62 -12.40
C THR A 155 4.53 -6.44 -13.01
N ARG A 156 3.48 -6.28 -12.19
CA ARG A 156 2.12 -6.03 -12.68
C ARG A 156 1.99 -4.69 -13.42
N LEU A 157 2.60 -3.63 -12.90
CA LEU A 157 2.57 -2.31 -13.53
C LEU A 157 3.31 -2.32 -14.88
N PHE A 158 4.46 -2.99 -14.97
CA PHE A 158 5.19 -3.15 -16.24
C PHE A 158 4.47 -4.08 -17.21
N LEU A 159 3.84 -5.15 -16.72
CA LEU A 159 3.02 -6.03 -17.54
C LEU A 159 1.85 -5.26 -18.18
N GLN A 160 1.16 -4.44 -17.39
CA GLN A 160 0.10 -3.57 -17.90
C GLN A 160 0.62 -2.59 -18.96
N ALA A 161 1.82 -2.03 -18.78
CA ALA A 161 2.43 -1.18 -19.78
C ALA A 161 2.72 -1.93 -21.10
N LEU A 162 3.18 -3.18 -21.01
CA LEU A 162 3.40 -4.03 -22.18
C LEU A 162 2.08 -4.43 -22.85
N GLU A 163 1.04 -4.71 -22.09
CA GLU A 163 -0.28 -5.04 -22.63
C GLU A 163 -0.94 -3.87 -23.36
N ASN A 164 -0.60 -2.62 -23.01
CA ASN A 164 -1.09 -1.41 -23.65
C ASN A 164 -0.38 -1.06 -24.97
N ILE A 165 0.66 -1.80 -25.39
CA ILE A 165 1.33 -1.57 -26.68
C ILE A 165 0.34 -1.93 -27.81
N PRO A 166 0.06 -0.99 -28.74
CA PRO A 166 -0.85 -1.24 -29.85
C PRO A 166 -0.40 -2.45 -30.70
N GLY A 167 -1.35 -3.31 -31.05
CA GLY A 167 -1.07 -4.50 -31.87
C GLY A 167 -0.46 -4.17 -33.23
N GLU A 168 -0.84 -3.03 -33.81
CA GLU A 168 -0.30 -2.49 -35.06
C GLU A 168 1.22 -2.27 -35.00
N GLN A 169 1.73 -1.69 -33.91
CA GLN A 169 3.18 -1.49 -33.74
C GLN A 169 3.93 -2.83 -33.73
N ARG A 170 3.33 -3.88 -33.16
CA ARG A 170 3.91 -5.22 -33.12
C ARG A 170 3.87 -5.88 -34.48
N GLN A 171 2.79 -5.72 -35.23
CA GLN A 171 2.65 -6.24 -36.59
C GLN A 171 3.68 -5.60 -37.53
N ILE A 172 3.84 -4.28 -37.49
CA ILE A 172 4.85 -3.54 -38.26
C ILE A 172 6.26 -4.04 -37.90
N ALA A 173 6.57 -4.19 -36.61
CA ALA A 173 7.86 -4.70 -36.19
C ALA A 173 8.13 -6.14 -36.68
N ALA A 174 7.11 -7.00 -36.68
CA ALA A 174 7.20 -8.35 -37.22
C ALA A 174 7.43 -8.35 -38.74
N GLN A 175 6.74 -7.47 -39.50
CA GLN A 175 6.95 -7.30 -40.93
C GLN A 175 8.35 -6.80 -41.27
N LEU A 176 8.92 -5.93 -40.42
CA LEU A 176 10.30 -5.44 -40.55
C LEU A 176 11.34 -6.46 -40.06
N GLY A 177 10.93 -7.67 -39.68
CA GLY A 177 11.83 -8.72 -39.21
C GLY A 177 12.53 -8.41 -37.87
N MET A 178 11.99 -7.49 -37.06
CA MET A 178 12.58 -7.14 -35.75
C MET A 178 12.47 -8.31 -34.77
N ARG A 179 13.59 -8.69 -34.13
CA ARG A 179 13.69 -9.86 -33.23
C ARG A 179 14.47 -9.53 -31.98
N GLY A 180 14.20 -10.27 -30.91
CA GLY A 180 15.00 -10.28 -29.68
C GLY A 180 15.32 -8.87 -29.14
N VAL A 181 16.57 -8.47 -29.23
CA VAL A 181 17.06 -7.17 -28.71
C VAL A 181 16.48 -5.99 -29.50
N SER A 182 16.38 -6.09 -30.84
CA SER A 182 15.81 -5.03 -31.67
C SER A 182 14.34 -4.78 -31.34
N PHE A 183 13.55 -5.85 -31.20
CA PHE A 183 12.15 -5.73 -30.78
C PHE A 183 12.03 -5.11 -29.39
N PHE A 184 12.85 -5.57 -28.44
CA PHE A 184 12.89 -4.96 -27.10
C PHE A 184 13.21 -3.48 -27.15
N ARG A 185 14.29 -3.10 -27.84
CA ARG A 185 14.78 -1.71 -27.87
C ARG A 185 13.81 -0.74 -28.54
N PHE A 186 13.17 -1.13 -29.63
CA PHE A 186 12.35 -0.22 -30.43
C PHE A 186 10.86 -0.30 -30.18
N VAL A 187 10.32 -1.43 -29.68
CA VAL A 187 8.90 -1.64 -29.42
C VAL A 187 8.56 -1.63 -27.94
N GLU A 188 9.22 -2.49 -27.14
CA GLU A 188 8.88 -2.66 -25.71
C GLU A 188 9.49 -1.55 -24.83
N TRP A 189 10.79 -1.25 -25.02
CA TRP A 189 11.51 -0.31 -24.18
C TRP A 189 10.94 1.12 -24.15
N PRO A 190 10.45 1.71 -25.27
CA PRO A 190 9.82 3.04 -25.24
C PRO A 190 8.61 3.12 -24.31
N TRP A 191 7.86 2.02 -24.13
CA TRP A 191 6.72 1.94 -23.22
C TRP A 191 7.18 1.70 -21.79
N LEU A 192 8.11 0.77 -21.57
CA LEU A 192 8.65 0.47 -20.25
C LEU A 192 9.37 1.67 -19.63
N ARG A 193 10.24 2.34 -20.39
CA ARG A 193 11.01 3.49 -19.88
C ARG A 193 10.15 4.65 -19.39
N ARG A 194 8.93 4.79 -19.90
CA ARG A 194 7.98 5.81 -19.43
C ARG A 194 7.39 5.45 -18.07
N GLN A 195 7.32 4.16 -17.78
CA GLN A 195 6.79 3.66 -16.51
C GLN A 195 7.86 3.50 -15.42
N ILE A 196 9.13 3.38 -15.78
CA ILE A 196 10.21 3.18 -14.80
C ILE A 196 10.23 4.31 -13.74
N PRO A 197 10.24 5.61 -14.10
CA PRO A 197 10.33 6.67 -13.10
C PRO A 197 9.16 6.68 -12.12
N PRO A 198 7.87 6.62 -12.54
CA PRO A 198 6.75 6.62 -11.59
C PRO A 198 6.70 5.35 -10.74
N VAL A 199 7.05 4.18 -11.30
CA VAL A 199 7.09 2.92 -10.53
C VAL A 199 8.23 2.93 -9.53
N ALA A 200 9.43 3.38 -9.94
CA ALA A 200 10.58 3.48 -9.05
C ALA A 200 10.33 4.50 -7.92
N ALA A 201 9.73 5.65 -8.22
CA ALA A 201 9.36 6.64 -7.23
C ALA A 201 8.32 6.09 -6.23
N LEU A 202 7.32 5.37 -6.71
CA LEU A 202 6.31 4.73 -5.85
C LEU A 202 6.95 3.72 -4.91
N ILE A 203 7.79 2.82 -5.42
CA ILE A 203 8.48 1.81 -4.61
C ILE A 203 9.44 2.46 -3.62
N PHE A 204 10.18 3.46 -4.07
CA PHE A 204 11.06 4.22 -3.18
C PHE A 204 10.28 4.82 -2.00
N MET A 205 9.13 5.45 -2.25
CA MET A 205 8.28 6.02 -1.19
C MET A 205 7.77 4.95 -0.22
N LEU A 206 7.31 3.80 -0.74
CA LEU A 206 6.84 2.69 0.08
C LEU A 206 7.95 2.10 0.96
N CYS A 207 9.17 2.00 0.43
CA CYS A 207 10.33 1.53 1.18
C CYS A 207 10.89 2.57 2.15
N PHE A 208 10.77 3.86 1.82
CA PHE A 208 11.18 4.96 2.67
C PHE A 208 10.29 5.07 3.92
N ALA A 209 8.98 4.82 3.76
CA ALA A 209 7.96 4.81 4.79
C ALA A 209 7.61 3.36 5.21
N SER A 210 8.60 2.56 5.60
CA SER A 210 8.43 1.12 5.89
C SER A 210 8.72 0.78 7.35
N PHE A 211 7.98 1.36 8.27
CA PHE A 211 8.17 1.19 9.70
C PHE A 211 8.16 -0.29 10.16
N ALA A 212 7.07 -1.02 9.86
CA ALA A 212 6.86 -2.38 10.35
C ALA A 212 7.96 -3.36 9.92
N THR A 213 8.43 -3.25 8.67
CA THR A 213 9.52 -4.09 8.14
C THR A 213 10.84 -3.81 8.87
N VAL A 214 11.17 -2.52 9.04
CA VAL A 214 12.43 -2.11 9.67
C VAL A 214 12.43 -2.41 11.17
N LEU A 215 11.31 -2.21 11.86
CA LEU A 215 11.18 -2.57 13.28
C LEU A 215 11.41 -4.07 13.50
N SER A 216 10.87 -4.91 12.60
CA SER A 216 10.92 -6.37 12.75
C SER A 216 12.24 -6.98 12.28
N LEU A 217 12.87 -6.43 11.23
CA LEU A 217 14.06 -7.00 10.59
C LEU A 217 15.32 -6.13 10.72
N GLY A 218 15.23 -4.90 11.22
CA GLY A 218 16.37 -3.98 11.28
C GLY A 218 17.52 -4.48 12.17
N GLY A 219 17.22 -5.11 13.29
CA GLY A 219 18.20 -5.80 14.13
C GLY A 219 19.20 -4.89 14.86
N GLY A 220 18.95 -3.59 15.00
CA GLY A 220 19.77 -2.70 15.83
C GLY A 220 20.04 -1.30 15.23
N PRO A 221 20.86 -0.49 15.90
CA PRO A 221 21.05 0.93 15.58
C PRO A 221 21.65 1.20 14.20
N GLN A 222 22.39 0.24 13.63
CA GLN A 222 23.00 0.37 12.30
C GLN A 222 21.97 0.32 11.16
N ALA A 223 20.80 -0.26 11.39
CA ALA A 223 19.73 -0.41 10.41
C ALA A 223 18.45 0.32 10.87
N THR A 224 18.59 1.52 11.41
CA THR A 224 17.47 2.36 11.88
C THR A 224 17.10 3.39 10.82
N THR A 225 15.81 3.44 10.47
CA THR A 225 15.22 4.47 9.60
C THR A 225 14.62 5.62 10.44
N ILE A 226 14.27 6.73 9.77
CA ILE A 226 13.66 7.89 10.45
C ILE A 226 12.38 7.47 11.17
N GLU A 227 11.52 6.64 10.56
CA GLU A 227 10.28 6.16 11.20
C GLU A 227 10.54 5.33 12.45
N LEU A 228 11.55 4.45 12.40
CA LEU A 228 11.94 3.66 13.57
C LEU A 228 12.53 4.57 14.66
N ALA A 229 13.32 5.57 14.29
CA ALA A 229 13.87 6.53 15.24
C ALA A 229 12.79 7.38 15.93
N ILE A 230 11.71 7.76 15.21
CA ILE A 230 10.54 8.42 15.80
C ILE A 230 9.90 7.53 16.87
N TYR A 231 9.68 6.26 16.53
CA TYR A 231 9.10 5.29 17.46
C TYR A 231 9.98 5.08 18.69
N GLN A 232 11.31 4.97 18.51
CA GLN A 232 12.26 4.82 19.60
C GLN A 232 12.26 6.04 20.53
N ALA A 233 12.24 7.24 19.97
CA ALA A 233 12.20 8.50 20.74
C ALA A 233 10.93 8.59 21.62
N LEU A 234 9.77 8.13 21.12
CA LEU A 234 8.52 8.12 21.89
C LEU A 234 8.42 7.00 22.90
N SER A 235 8.77 5.76 22.49
CA SER A 235 8.46 4.55 23.26
C SER A 235 9.55 4.13 24.23
N TYR A 236 10.81 4.48 23.94
CA TYR A 236 11.97 4.08 24.76
C TYR A 236 12.66 5.27 25.43
N ASP A 237 12.90 6.35 24.68
CA ASP A 237 13.62 7.52 25.20
C ASP A 237 12.71 8.49 25.94
N TYR A 238 11.38 8.38 25.74
CA TYR A 238 10.37 9.30 26.29
C TYR A 238 10.65 10.77 25.95
N ASP A 239 11.20 11.01 24.74
CA ASP A 239 11.56 12.34 24.23
C ASP A 239 10.61 12.77 23.10
N PRO A 240 9.46 13.39 23.43
CA PRO A 240 8.50 13.85 22.44
C PRO A 240 9.04 14.98 21.55
N GLY A 241 9.98 15.77 22.05
CA GLY A 241 10.60 16.85 21.28
C GLY A 241 11.44 16.30 20.12
N ARG A 242 12.30 15.34 20.41
CA ARG A 242 13.09 14.65 19.39
C ARG A 242 12.22 13.90 18.37
N ALA A 243 11.17 13.22 18.84
CA ALA A 243 10.21 12.57 17.97
C ALA A 243 9.52 13.55 17.02
N ALA A 244 9.11 14.72 17.53
CA ALA A 244 8.50 15.76 16.71
C ALA A 244 9.44 16.28 15.62
N LEU A 245 10.71 16.54 15.94
CA LEU A 245 11.71 16.97 14.97
C LEU A 245 11.96 15.92 13.88
N LEU A 246 12.14 14.66 14.27
CA LEU A 246 12.30 13.54 13.32
C LEU A 246 11.08 13.38 12.42
N ALA A 247 9.87 13.52 12.96
CA ALA A 247 8.61 13.45 12.22
C ALA A 247 8.50 14.60 11.20
N MET A 248 8.94 15.82 11.54
CA MET A 248 9.00 16.95 10.60
C MET A 248 10.01 16.70 9.48
N VAL A 249 11.18 16.14 9.78
CA VAL A 249 12.16 15.73 8.76
C VAL A 249 11.58 14.68 7.83
N GLN A 250 10.94 13.64 8.37
CA GLN A 250 10.27 12.59 7.59
C GLN A 250 9.20 13.19 6.67
N MET A 251 8.36 14.06 7.19
CA MET A 251 7.30 14.72 6.44
C MET A 251 7.87 15.59 5.30
N ALA A 252 8.91 16.37 5.57
CA ALA A 252 9.57 17.19 4.54
C ALA A 252 10.15 16.33 3.42
N CYS A 253 10.82 15.21 3.77
CA CYS A 253 11.33 14.24 2.79
C CYS A 253 10.19 13.63 1.97
N CYS A 254 9.11 13.16 2.61
CA CYS A 254 7.96 12.57 1.91
C CYS A 254 7.28 13.58 0.99
N LEU A 255 7.08 14.82 1.43
CA LEU A 255 6.51 15.87 0.60
C LEU A 255 7.38 16.14 -0.64
N ALA A 256 8.70 16.26 -0.46
CA ALA A 256 9.63 16.44 -1.57
C ALA A 256 9.57 15.27 -2.57
N LEU A 257 9.50 14.04 -2.06
CA LEU A 257 9.37 12.83 -2.89
C LEU A 257 8.03 12.76 -3.64
N VAL A 258 6.91 13.14 -3.01
CA VAL A 258 5.60 13.22 -3.66
C VAL A 258 5.64 14.22 -4.80
N LEU A 259 6.17 15.43 -4.56
CA LEU A 259 6.27 16.47 -5.60
C LEU A 259 7.18 16.03 -6.75
N LEU A 260 8.30 15.37 -6.45
CA LEU A 260 9.19 14.82 -7.46
C LEU A 260 8.50 13.71 -8.27
N SER A 261 7.81 12.80 -7.61
CA SER A 261 7.06 11.71 -8.25
C SER A 261 6.00 12.25 -9.21
N GLN A 262 5.25 13.28 -8.81
CA GLN A 262 4.25 13.92 -9.67
C GLN A 262 4.86 14.55 -10.92
N ARG A 263 6.04 15.17 -10.81
CA ARG A 263 6.76 15.73 -11.97
C ARG A 263 7.27 14.64 -12.92
N LEU A 264 7.63 13.48 -12.40
CA LEU A 264 8.13 12.34 -13.18
C LEU A 264 7.00 11.54 -13.84
N SER A 265 5.80 11.58 -13.29
CA SER A 265 4.63 10.83 -13.78
C SER A 265 4.07 11.51 -15.03
N LYS A 266 4.22 10.84 -16.18
CA LYS A 266 3.56 11.23 -17.44
C LYS A 266 2.40 10.28 -17.69
N ALA A 267 1.22 10.83 -18.04
CA ALA A 267 0.07 10.04 -18.40
C ALA A 267 0.39 9.10 -19.58
N ILE A 268 0.05 7.82 -19.44
CA ILE A 268 0.13 6.89 -20.56
C ILE A 268 -1.15 7.05 -21.36
N PRO A 269 -1.05 7.22 -22.69
CA PRO A 269 -2.23 7.17 -23.54
C PRO A 269 -2.89 5.80 -23.39
N ALA A 270 -4.17 5.75 -23.09
CA ALA A 270 -4.93 4.51 -23.12
C ALA A 270 -4.94 3.97 -24.55
N GLY A 271 -4.27 2.87 -24.78
CA GLY A 271 -4.29 2.18 -26.07
C GLY A 271 -5.67 1.59 -26.30
N SER A 272 -6.35 2.00 -27.35
CA SER A 272 -7.76 1.68 -27.62
C SER A 272 -8.00 0.30 -28.26
N ASN A 273 -6.98 -0.48 -28.60
CA ASN A 273 -7.14 -1.77 -29.26
C ASN A 273 -6.30 -2.86 -28.63
N GLN A 274 -6.93 -3.66 -27.80
CA GLN A 274 -6.37 -4.92 -27.28
C GLN A 274 -6.47 -6.00 -28.37
N ILE A 275 -5.42 -6.19 -29.15
CA ILE A 275 -5.23 -7.42 -29.88
C ILE A 275 -4.69 -8.45 -28.87
N THR A 276 -5.60 -9.15 -28.21
CA THR A 276 -5.27 -10.28 -27.33
C THR A 276 -4.77 -11.44 -28.21
N GLY A 277 -3.52 -11.82 -28.05
CA GLY A 277 -3.05 -13.08 -28.61
C GLY A 277 -1.86 -13.06 -29.55
N TRP A 278 -1.13 -11.95 -29.65
CA TRP A 278 0.08 -11.93 -30.45
C TRP A 278 1.14 -12.88 -29.87
N ARG A 279 1.66 -13.78 -30.72
CA ARG A 279 2.80 -14.63 -30.42
C ARG A 279 3.99 -14.11 -31.21
N ASP A 280 5.16 -14.05 -30.58
CA ASP A 280 6.40 -13.81 -31.30
C ASP A 280 6.67 -15.02 -32.21
N PRO A 281 6.64 -14.90 -33.55
CA PRO A 281 6.82 -16.02 -34.45
C PRO A 281 8.25 -16.57 -34.41
N GLN A 282 9.19 -15.89 -33.75
CA GLN A 282 10.62 -16.19 -33.81
C GLN A 282 11.28 -16.22 -32.44
N ASP A 283 10.64 -16.93 -31.54
CA ASP A 283 11.10 -17.13 -30.17
C ASP A 283 12.30 -18.08 -30.11
N SER A 284 13.44 -17.60 -29.60
CA SER A 284 14.65 -18.39 -29.48
C SER A 284 14.64 -19.29 -28.23
N LEU A 285 15.38 -20.41 -28.27
CA LEU A 285 15.56 -21.29 -27.10
C LEU A 285 16.17 -20.53 -25.91
N HIS A 286 17.14 -19.67 -26.16
CA HIS A 286 17.77 -18.83 -25.13
C HIS A 286 16.74 -17.95 -24.42
N SER A 287 15.83 -17.32 -25.18
CA SER A 287 14.72 -16.54 -24.61
C SER A 287 13.80 -17.37 -23.74
N ARG A 288 13.50 -18.64 -24.14
CA ARG A 288 12.66 -19.54 -23.34
C ARG A 288 13.32 -19.91 -22.01
N VAL A 289 14.61 -20.24 -22.05
CA VAL A 289 15.37 -20.62 -20.85
C VAL A 289 15.48 -19.44 -19.90
N THR A 290 15.81 -18.24 -20.38
CA THR A 290 15.92 -17.05 -19.53
C THR A 290 14.58 -16.67 -18.91
N ASP A 291 13.47 -16.73 -19.67
CA ASP A 291 12.14 -16.47 -19.14
C ASP A 291 11.72 -17.50 -18.08
N PHE A 292 12.04 -18.79 -18.32
CA PHE A 292 11.77 -19.84 -17.35
C PHE A 292 12.54 -19.63 -16.05
N ILE A 293 13.84 -19.30 -16.13
CA ILE A 293 14.67 -19.02 -14.94
C ILE A 293 14.09 -17.83 -14.15
N LEU A 294 13.71 -16.74 -14.81
CA LEU A 294 13.13 -15.57 -14.16
C LEU A 294 11.81 -15.89 -13.44
N ILE A 295 10.94 -16.66 -14.09
CA ILE A 295 9.67 -17.08 -13.50
C ILE A 295 9.92 -18.03 -12.32
N ALA A 296 10.86 -18.96 -12.44
CA ALA A 296 11.23 -19.89 -11.37
C ALA A 296 11.82 -19.15 -10.16
N LEU A 297 12.71 -18.18 -10.40
CA LEU A 297 13.27 -17.34 -9.33
C LEU A 297 12.20 -16.51 -8.62
N ALA A 298 11.25 -15.96 -9.36
CA ALA A 298 10.12 -15.23 -8.78
C ALA A 298 9.23 -16.15 -7.92
N LEU A 299 8.95 -17.35 -8.38
CA LEU A 299 8.21 -18.36 -7.60
C LEU A 299 8.98 -18.77 -6.35
N LEU A 300 10.30 -18.98 -6.47
CA LEU A 300 11.16 -19.33 -5.34
C LEU A 300 11.25 -18.22 -4.29
N LEU A 301 11.13 -16.97 -4.69
CA LEU A 301 11.08 -15.84 -3.77
C LEU A 301 9.71 -15.72 -3.07
N LEU A 302 8.62 -15.88 -3.81
CA LEU A 302 7.27 -15.54 -3.33
C LEU A 302 6.59 -16.70 -2.62
N LEU A 303 6.74 -17.92 -3.14
CA LEU A 303 5.96 -19.07 -2.67
C LEU A 303 6.41 -19.59 -1.30
N PRO A 304 7.72 -19.79 -1.02
CA PRO A 304 8.16 -20.39 0.25
C PRO A 304 7.74 -19.60 1.49
N PRO A 305 7.86 -18.26 1.59
CA PRO A 305 7.40 -17.52 2.76
C PRO A 305 5.89 -17.66 3.01
N LEU A 306 5.08 -17.68 1.96
CA LEU A 306 3.63 -17.87 2.10
C LEU A 306 3.28 -19.30 2.51
N MET A 307 3.98 -20.29 1.95
CA MET A 307 3.80 -21.70 2.35
C MET A 307 4.26 -21.92 3.79
N ALA A 308 5.33 -21.25 4.22
CA ALA A 308 5.82 -21.34 5.60
C ALA A 308 4.77 -20.84 6.61
N VAL A 309 4.10 -19.71 6.32
CA VAL A 309 3.01 -19.22 7.19
C VAL A 309 1.91 -20.27 7.35
N ILE A 310 1.56 -20.97 6.26
CA ILE A 310 0.51 -22.00 6.30
C ILE A 310 1.00 -23.25 7.04
N VAL A 311 2.18 -23.76 6.70
CA VAL A 311 2.71 -25.01 7.23
C VAL A 311 3.08 -24.87 8.71
N ASP A 312 3.80 -23.80 9.06
CA ASP A 312 4.23 -23.53 10.44
C ASP A 312 3.03 -23.13 11.32
N GLY A 313 2.00 -22.51 10.72
CA GLY A 313 0.76 -22.18 11.43
C GLY A 313 -0.11 -23.39 11.79
N LEU A 314 0.03 -24.51 11.07
CA LEU A 314 -0.64 -25.77 11.36
C LEU A 314 0.18 -26.66 12.31
N ASN A 315 0.71 -26.08 13.38
CA ASN A 315 1.54 -26.78 14.36
C ASN A 315 0.72 -27.37 15.52
N LEU A 316 1.42 -28.07 16.44
CA LEU A 316 0.79 -28.73 17.60
C LEU A 316 0.13 -27.73 18.58
N ASN A 317 0.58 -26.47 18.58
CA ASN A 317 0.03 -25.42 19.44
C ASN A 317 -1.26 -24.80 18.90
N LEU A 318 -1.73 -25.20 17.70
CA LEU A 318 -2.90 -24.61 17.06
C LEU A 318 -4.10 -24.55 17.99
N MET A 319 -4.45 -25.67 18.60
CA MET A 319 -5.61 -25.75 19.50
C MET A 319 -5.44 -24.93 20.77
N SER A 320 -4.25 -24.95 21.37
CA SER A 320 -3.97 -24.19 22.60
C SER A 320 -4.01 -22.68 22.34
N VAL A 321 -3.51 -22.23 21.20
CA VAL A 321 -3.53 -20.81 20.81
C VAL A 321 -4.95 -20.36 20.48
N LEU A 322 -5.74 -21.18 19.77
CA LEU A 322 -7.14 -20.87 19.46
C LEU A 322 -8.05 -20.81 20.69
N GLN A 323 -7.66 -21.44 21.80
CA GLN A 323 -8.38 -21.36 23.07
C GLN A 323 -8.02 -20.11 23.89
N GLN A 324 -7.00 -19.33 23.51
CA GLN A 324 -6.60 -18.14 24.25
C GLN A 324 -7.60 -16.99 24.04
N PRO A 325 -8.22 -16.45 25.11
CA PRO A 325 -9.17 -15.33 24.99
C PRO A 325 -8.55 -14.08 24.36
N VAL A 326 -7.26 -13.83 24.64
CA VAL A 326 -6.50 -12.69 24.12
C VAL A 326 -6.46 -12.68 22.58
N LEU A 327 -6.33 -13.86 21.95
CA LEU A 327 -6.33 -13.97 20.49
C LEU A 327 -7.65 -13.45 19.89
N TRP A 328 -8.78 -13.86 20.47
CA TRP A 328 -10.09 -13.45 19.96
C TRP A 328 -10.43 -12.00 20.27
N GLN A 329 -9.96 -11.47 21.41
CA GLN A 329 -10.05 -10.04 21.72
C GLN A 329 -9.25 -9.21 20.70
N ALA A 330 -8.02 -9.60 20.38
CA ALA A 330 -7.20 -8.97 19.37
C ALA A 330 -7.83 -9.08 17.98
N THR A 331 -8.40 -10.24 17.64
CA THR A 331 -9.13 -10.45 16.36
C THR A 331 -10.33 -9.54 16.24
N TRP A 332 -11.15 -9.45 17.29
CA TRP A 332 -12.33 -8.58 17.32
C TRP A 332 -11.95 -7.10 17.23
N THR A 333 -10.93 -6.68 17.95
CA THR A 333 -10.40 -5.31 17.90
C THR A 333 -9.93 -4.97 16.49
N SER A 334 -9.14 -5.85 15.86
CA SER A 334 -8.67 -5.67 14.49
C SER A 334 -9.83 -5.57 13.49
N LEU A 335 -10.81 -6.45 13.59
CA LEU A 335 -11.96 -6.48 12.68
C LEU A 335 -12.82 -5.22 12.82
N ARG A 336 -13.12 -4.81 14.04
CA ARG A 336 -13.90 -3.61 14.35
C ARG A 336 -13.23 -2.35 13.81
N ILE A 337 -11.92 -2.18 14.08
CA ILE A 337 -11.13 -1.04 13.60
C ILE A 337 -11.11 -1.03 12.06
N ALA A 338 -10.86 -2.18 11.44
CA ALA A 338 -10.76 -2.28 9.99
C ALA A 338 -12.07 -1.92 9.28
N LEU A 339 -13.20 -2.44 9.76
CA LEU A 339 -14.51 -2.14 9.20
C LEU A 339 -14.86 -0.66 9.38
N ALA A 340 -14.63 -0.11 10.56
CA ALA A 340 -14.90 1.31 10.82
C ALA A 340 -14.00 2.23 9.99
N ALA A 341 -12.70 1.94 9.91
CA ALA A 341 -11.75 2.70 9.10
C ALA A 341 -12.06 2.60 7.61
N GLY A 342 -12.38 1.39 7.13
CA GLY A 342 -12.75 1.17 5.73
C GLY A 342 -14.02 1.91 5.32
N LEU A 343 -15.06 1.86 6.15
CA LEU A 343 -16.31 2.60 5.91
C LEU A 343 -16.08 4.11 5.91
N LEU A 344 -15.34 4.63 6.89
CA LEU A 344 -14.99 6.04 6.97
C LEU A 344 -14.18 6.48 5.75
N CYS A 345 -13.20 5.70 5.32
CA CYS A 345 -12.41 5.95 4.13
C CYS A 345 -13.28 6.06 2.87
N VAL A 346 -14.19 5.10 2.65
CA VAL A 346 -15.07 5.09 1.47
C VAL A 346 -16.04 6.27 1.50
N VAL A 347 -16.60 6.62 2.66
CA VAL A 347 -17.48 7.77 2.81
C VAL A 347 -16.75 9.07 2.46
N LEU A 348 -15.58 9.31 3.03
CA LEU A 348 -14.78 10.50 2.77
C LEU A 348 -14.36 10.60 1.29
N THR A 349 -13.93 9.49 0.73
CA THR A 349 -13.56 9.42 -0.70
C THR A 349 -14.75 9.71 -1.60
N MET A 350 -15.93 9.16 -1.30
CA MET A 350 -17.15 9.44 -2.05
C MET A 350 -17.59 10.90 -1.93
N MET A 351 -17.45 11.52 -0.76
CA MET A 351 -17.73 12.94 -0.55
C MET A 351 -16.84 13.83 -1.43
N LEU A 352 -15.53 13.50 -1.51
CA LEU A 352 -14.58 14.22 -2.40
C LEU A 352 -14.94 14.05 -3.87
N LEU A 353 -15.12 12.80 -4.32
CA LEU A 353 -15.38 12.48 -5.73
C LEU A 353 -16.74 12.98 -6.20
N TRP A 354 -17.74 13.00 -5.33
CA TRP A 354 -19.03 13.57 -5.68
C TRP A 354 -18.94 15.05 -6.03
N SER A 355 -18.26 15.83 -5.21
CA SER A 355 -18.09 17.26 -5.48
C SER A 355 -17.12 17.54 -6.63
N SER A 356 -16.02 16.78 -6.75
CA SER A 356 -15.06 16.95 -7.85
C SER A 356 -15.69 16.64 -9.20
N ARG A 357 -16.53 15.61 -9.29
CA ARG A 357 -17.28 15.26 -10.49
C ARG A 357 -18.15 16.41 -11.00
N GLU A 358 -18.88 17.09 -10.10
CA GLU A 358 -19.72 18.24 -10.49
C GLU A 358 -18.87 19.43 -10.95
N LEU A 359 -17.68 19.61 -10.36
CA LEU A 359 -16.72 20.62 -10.82
C LEU A 359 -16.23 20.31 -12.25
N TYR A 360 -15.91 19.05 -12.55
CA TYR A 360 -15.53 18.63 -13.91
C TYR A 360 -16.68 18.80 -14.91
N ALA A 361 -17.90 18.45 -14.53
CA ALA A 361 -19.08 18.64 -15.38
C ALA A 361 -19.34 20.12 -15.73
N ARG A 362 -18.94 21.04 -14.85
CA ARG A 362 -19.02 22.49 -15.02
C ARG A 362 -17.76 23.10 -15.66
N GLN A 363 -16.87 22.28 -16.18
CA GLN A 363 -15.58 22.68 -16.78
C GLN A 363 -14.61 23.39 -15.82
N ALA A 364 -14.83 23.32 -14.50
CA ALA A 364 -13.93 23.83 -13.48
C ALA A 364 -12.82 22.83 -13.15
N GLN A 365 -12.03 22.42 -14.15
CA GLN A 365 -11.06 21.32 -14.04
C GLN A 365 -10.03 21.55 -12.92
N LYS A 366 -9.50 22.77 -12.79
CA LYS A 366 -8.51 23.10 -11.75
C LYS A 366 -9.09 22.92 -10.34
N ALA A 367 -10.31 23.37 -10.11
CA ALA A 367 -10.98 23.24 -8.80
C ALA A 367 -11.26 21.75 -8.47
N GLY A 368 -11.70 20.95 -9.44
CA GLY A 368 -11.88 19.51 -9.28
C GLY A 368 -10.58 18.80 -8.92
N GLN A 369 -9.50 19.12 -9.65
CA GLN A 369 -8.16 18.57 -9.36
C GLN A 369 -7.66 18.98 -7.98
N THR A 370 -7.82 20.24 -7.58
CA THR A 370 -7.41 20.72 -6.26
C THR A 370 -8.16 19.97 -5.15
N LEU A 371 -9.45 19.71 -5.35
CA LEU A 371 -10.25 18.96 -4.38
C LEU A 371 -9.77 17.50 -4.25
N GLU A 372 -9.47 16.83 -5.35
CA GLU A 372 -8.92 15.46 -5.34
C GLU A 372 -7.50 15.42 -4.75
N LEU A 373 -6.69 16.46 -5.00
CA LEU A 373 -5.35 16.58 -4.43
C LEU A 373 -5.37 16.64 -2.89
N THR A 374 -6.43 17.17 -2.25
CA THR A 374 -6.51 17.16 -0.78
C THR A 374 -6.53 15.75 -0.22
N GLY A 375 -7.16 14.79 -0.90
CA GLY A 375 -7.11 13.37 -0.53
C GLY A 375 -5.74 12.73 -0.75
N MET A 376 -4.92 13.29 -1.65
CA MET A 376 -3.55 12.80 -1.89
C MET A 376 -2.52 13.44 -0.96
N LEU A 377 -2.83 14.55 -0.27
CA LEU A 377 -1.92 15.20 0.67
C LEU A 377 -1.47 14.26 1.80
N ILE A 378 -2.34 13.32 2.16
CA ILE A 378 -2.03 12.35 3.22
C ILE A 378 -0.81 11.48 2.87
N LEU A 379 -0.48 11.29 1.58
CA LEU A 379 0.74 10.58 1.16
C LEU A 379 2.03 11.30 1.58
N ALA A 380 1.96 12.61 1.83
CA ALA A 380 3.09 13.37 2.34
C ALA A 380 3.30 13.20 3.85
N MET A 381 2.32 12.61 4.55
CA MET A 381 2.35 12.36 5.98
C MET A 381 2.25 10.85 6.24
N PRO A 382 3.38 10.12 6.36
CA PRO A 382 3.37 8.71 6.73
C PRO A 382 2.59 8.44 8.01
N GLY A 383 2.04 7.22 8.14
CA GLY A 383 1.18 6.84 9.26
C GLY A 383 1.79 7.11 10.63
N ILE A 384 3.07 6.82 10.80
CA ILE A 384 3.79 7.07 12.06
C ILE A 384 3.91 8.57 12.39
N VAL A 385 4.10 9.44 11.37
CA VAL A 385 4.18 10.88 11.53
C VAL A 385 2.83 11.45 11.98
N LEU A 386 1.77 11.02 11.31
CA LEU A 386 0.40 11.42 11.66
C LEU A 386 0.02 10.92 13.07
N ALA A 387 0.35 9.68 13.39
CA ALA A 387 0.12 9.08 14.70
C ALA A 387 0.91 9.81 15.79
N THR A 388 2.17 10.20 15.53
CA THR A 388 2.99 11.01 16.45
C THR A 388 2.37 12.38 16.68
N GLY A 389 1.90 13.05 15.62
CA GLY A 389 1.21 14.33 15.75
C GLY A 389 -0.04 14.24 16.64
N PHE A 390 -0.84 13.20 16.46
CA PHE A 390 -2.00 12.94 17.32
C PHE A 390 -1.60 12.58 18.75
N PHE A 391 -0.58 11.76 18.92
CA PHE A 391 -0.05 11.41 20.24
C PHE A 391 0.31 12.67 21.02
N LEU A 392 1.06 13.58 20.41
CA LEU A 392 1.46 14.83 21.03
C LEU A 392 0.28 15.76 21.29
N LEU A 393 -0.66 15.87 20.34
CA LEU A 393 -1.85 16.70 20.49
C LEU A 393 -2.72 16.24 21.66
N PHE A 394 -3.00 14.95 21.76
CA PHE A 394 -3.85 14.42 22.82
C PHE A 394 -3.13 14.39 24.17
N ASN A 395 -1.85 14.03 24.20
CA ASN A 395 -1.08 14.01 25.43
C ASN A 395 -0.98 15.41 26.07
N SER A 396 -0.91 16.47 25.25
CA SER A 396 -0.81 17.86 25.74
C SER A 396 -2.16 18.49 26.11
N THR A 397 -3.29 17.98 25.58
CA THR A 397 -4.60 18.63 25.71
C THR A 397 -5.56 17.92 26.65
N ILE A 398 -5.76 16.61 26.45
CA ILE A 398 -6.83 15.84 27.12
C ILE A 398 -6.26 14.67 27.93
N GLY A 399 -4.99 14.32 27.70
CA GLY A 399 -4.39 13.06 28.12
C GLY A 399 -4.64 11.94 27.11
N LEU A 400 -3.76 10.94 27.10
CA LEU A 400 -3.92 9.77 26.21
C LEU A 400 -5.09 8.92 26.72
N PRO A 401 -6.06 8.58 25.83
CA PRO A 401 -7.13 7.70 26.21
C PRO A 401 -6.60 6.27 26.49
N GLU A 402 -7.18 5.59 27.45
CA GLU A 402 -6.86 4.18 27.75
C GLU A 402 -7.05 3.28 26.51
N ARG A 403 -7.99 3.66 25.65
CA ARG A 403 -8.26 3.02 24.35
C ARG A 403 -8.17 4.02 23.22
N ALA A 404 -7.25 3.80 22.31
CA ALA A 404 -6.98 4.68 21.17
C ALA A 404 -7.79 4.27 19.90
N ASP A 405 -8.87 3.51 20.05
CA ASP A 405 -9.67 2.99 18.91
C ASP A 405 -9.99 4.10 17.89
N GLY A 406 -10.48 5.25 18.36
CA GLY A 406 -10.88 6.35 17.49
C GLY A 406 -9.72 6.94 16.70
N ILE A 407 -8.56 7.10 17.32
CA ILE A 407 -7.35 7.65 16.69
C ILE A 407 -6.86 6.69 15.60
N VAL A 408 -6.80 5.40 15.91
CA VAL A 408 -6.36 4.36 14.96
C VAL A 408 -7.33 4.24 13.79
N ILE A 409 -8.65 4.20 14.05
CA ILE A 409 -9.69 4.17 13.00
C ILE A 409 -9.54 5.35 12.06
N PHE A 410 -9.38 6.54 12.62
CA PHE A 410 -9.31 7.77 11.85
C PHE A 410 -8.01 7.84 11.03
N THR A 411 -6.88 7.54 11.62
CA THR A 411 -5.57 7.53 10.93
C THR A 411 -5.56 6.49 9.81
N ASN A 412 -6.02 5.28 10.07
CA ASN A 412 -6.07 4.22 9.07
C ASN A 412 -7.05 4.56 7.92
N ALA A 413 -8.18 5.19 8.22
CA ALA A 413 -9.10 5.68 7.21
C ALA A 413 -8.44 6.70 6.29
N LEU A 414 -7.74 7.69 6.86
CA LEU A 414 -7.02 8.71 6.09
C LEU A 414 -5.92 8.09 5.21
N MET A 415 -5.13 7.17 5.75
CA MET A 415 -4.06 6.50 5.02
C MET A 415 -4.56 5.65 3.84
N ALA A 416 -5.80 5.16 3.91
CA ALA A 416 -6.41 4.37 2.83
C ALA A 416 -7.05 5.24 1.72
N ILE A 417 -7.34 6.53 1.96
CA ILE A 417 -8.02 7.42 1.00
C ILE A 417 -7.32 7.50 -0.37
N PRO A 418 -5.99 7.66 -0.48
CA PRO A 418 -5.33 7.72 -1.79
C PRO A 418 -5.58 6.48 -2.66
N TYR A 419 -5.65 5.31 -2.04
CA TYR A 419 -5.95 4.04 -2.73
C TYR A 419 -7.41 3.97 -3.15
N ALA A 420 -8.34 4.35 -2.27
CA ALA A 420 -9.76 4.39 -2.56
C ALA A 420 -10.08 5.40 -3.68
N LEU A 421 -9.43 6.57 -3.68
CA LEU A 421 -9.54 7.56 -4.75
C LEU A 421 -9.16 6.95 -6.11
N LYS A 422 -8.02 6.27 -6.21
CA LYS A 422 -7.57 5.65 -7.46
C LYS A 422 -8.51 4.55 -7.96
N VAL A 423 -9.14 3.82 -7.05
CA VAL A 423 -10.12 2.77 -7.40
C VAL A 423 -11.42 3.37 -7.90
N LEU A 424 -11.88 4.48 -7.31
CA LEU A 424 -13.20 5.05 -7.54
C LEU A 424 -13.23 6.19 -8.59
N GLU A 425 -12.12 6.87 -8.85
CA GLU A 425 -12.03 8.04 -9.73
C GLU A 425 -12.54 7.75 -11.16
N ASN A 426 -11.99 6.75 -11.82
CA ASN A 426 -12.39 6.39 -13.18
C ASN A 426 -13.83 5.87 -13.27
N PRO A 427 -14.28 4.90 -12.43
CA PRO A 427 -15.67 4.47 -12.42
C PRO A 427 -16.66 5.62 -12.20
N MET A 428 -16.33 6.58 -11.31
CA MET A 428 -17.18 7.74 -11.06
C MET A 428 -17.31 8.64 -12.30
N ARG A 429 -16.20 8.86 -13.01
CA ARG A 429 -16.20 9.62 -14.26
C ARG A 429 -16.99 8.91 -15.35
N ASP A 430 -16.86 7.58 -15.48
CA ASP A 430 -17.58 6.77 -16.44
C ASP A 430 -19.10 6.80 -16.19
N VAL A 431 -19.53 6.68 -14.95
CA VAL A 431 -20.95 6.80 -14.58
C VAL A 431 -21.49 8.18 -14.95
N ASN A 432 -20.71 9.24 -14.73
CA ASN A 432 -21.11 10.58 -15.10
C ASN A 432 -21.22 10.77 -16.62
N SER A 433 -20.30 10.23 -17.40
CA SER A 433 -20.31 10.32 -18.87
C SER A 433 -21.49 9.53 -19.47
N ARG A 434 -21.83 8.36 -18.91
CA ARG A 434 -22.91 7.49 -19.42
C ARG A 434 -24.31 7.96 -19.01
N TYR A 435 -24.49 8.37 -17.78
CA TYR A 435 -25.81 8.65 -17.19
C TYR A 435 -26.06 10.12 -16.88
N GLY A 436 -25.06 11.01 -17.03
CA GLY A 436 -25.17 12.41 -16.67
C GLY A 436 -26.28 13.15 -17.40
N LEU A 437 -26.32 13.03 -18.74
CA LEU A 437 -27.36 13.64 -19.57
C LEU A 437 -28.75 13.06 -19.30
N LEU A 438 -28.85 11.75 -19.09
CA LEU A 438 -30.09 11.09 -18.74
C LEU A 438 -30.64 11.58 -17.39
N CYS A 439 -29.77 11.71 -16.39
CA CYS A 439 -30.17 12.24 -15.08
C CYS A 439 -30.65 13.70 -15.20
N GLN A 440 -30.02 14.50 -16.03
CA GLN A 440 -30.45 15.90 -16.28
C GLN A 440 -31.80 15.95 -16.96
N SER A 441 -32.04 15.12 -17.98
CA SER A 441 -33.34 15.06 -18.68
C SER A 441 -34.48 14.59 -17.78
N LEU A 442 -34.20 13.71 -16.80
CA LEU A 442 -35.17 13.25 -15.82
C LEU A 442 -35.27 14.13 -14.57
N GLY A 443 -34.56 15.26 -14.51
CA GLY A 443 -34.54 16.16 -13.36
C GLY A 443 -33.94 15.56 -12.08
N MET A 444 -33.19 14.46 -12.19
CA MET A 444 -32.58 13.77 -11.05
C MET A 444 -31.36 14.53 -10.55
N GLN A 445 -31.40 15.00 -9.31
CA GLN A 445 -30.31 15.78 -8.69
C GLN A 445 -30.00 15.28 -7.27
N GLY A 446 -28.80 15.61 -6.79
CA GLY A 446 -28.40 15.41 -5.39
C GLY A 446 -28.53 13.97 -4.90
N TRP A 447 -29.16 13.79 -3.76
CA TRP A 447 -29.32 12.49 -3.09
C TRP A 447 -30.07 11.43 -3.92
N GLN A 448 -31.05 11.87 -4.68
CA GLN A 448 -31.84 10.98 -5.53
C GLN A 448 -30.97 10.35 -6.63
N ARG A 449 -30.14 11.13 -7.29
CA ARG A 449 -29.16 10.67 -8.28
C ARG A 449 -28.12 9.72 -7.65
N LEU A 450 -27.61 10.08 -6.46
CA LEU A 450 -26.66 9.22 -5.75
C LEU A 450 -27.26 7.83 -5.47
N LYS A 451 -28.44 7.78 -4.86
CA LYS A 451 -29.06 6.52 -4.42
C LYS A 451 -29.48 5.63 -5.59
N VAL A 452 -30.09 6.21 -6.63
CA VAL A 452 -30.71 5.44 -7.72
C VAL A 452 -29.71 5.06 -8.81
N VAL A 453 -28.77 5.94 -9.15
CA VAL A 453 -27.83 5.73 -10.27
C VAL A 453 -26.44 5.39 -9.79
N GLU A 454 -25.84 6.26 -8.98
CA GLU A 454 -24.42 6.18 -8.69
C GLU A 454 -24.07 5.01 -7.77
N LEU A 455 -24.73 4.88 -6.63
CA LEU A 455 -24.47 3.76 -5.71
C LEU A 455 -24.73 2.39 -6.35
N ARG A 456 -25.71 2.32 -7.26
CA ARG A 456 -26.00 1.08 -8.00
C ARG A 456 -24.93 0.78 -9.04
N ALA A 457 -24.49 1.79 -9.80
CA ALA A 457 -23.47 1.62 -10.81
C ALA A 457 -22.07 1.39 -10.21
N LEU A 458 -21.79 2.01 -9.05
CA LEU A 458 -20.50 1.95 -8.38
C LEU A 458 -20.38 0.83 -7.34
N LYS A 459 -21.40 -0.01 -7.11
CA LYS A 459 -21.40 -1.02 -6.04
C LYS A 459 -20.17 -1.92 -6.05
N ARG A 460 -19.67 -2.34 -7.22
CA ARG A 460 -18.45 -3.16 -7.33
C ARG A 460 -17.18 -2.37 -7.01
N PRO A 461 -16.91 -1.21 -7.64
CA PRO A 461 -15.78 -0.37 -7.26
C PRO A 461 -15.80 0.05 -5.78
N LEU A 462 -16.99 0.33 -5.21
CA LEU A 462 -17.15 0.66 -3.79
C LEU A 462 -16.78 -0.53 -2.89
N ALA A 463 -17.24 -1.73 -3.22
CA ALA A 463 -16.86 -2.93 -2.48
C ALA A 463 -15.36 -3.20 -2.59
N GLN A 464 -14.75 -3.00 -3.75
CA GLN A 464 -13.31 -3.14 -3.94
C GLN A 464 -12.53 -2.11 -3.13
N ALA A 465 -12.93 -0.84 -3.14
CA ALA A 465 -12.30 0.21 -2.34
C ALA A 465 -12.42 -0.08 -0.84
N LEU A 466 -13.61 -0.53 -0.39
CA LEU A 466 -13.85 -0.94 1.00
C LEU A 466 -12.97 -2.12 1.39
N ALA A 467 -12.90 -3.16 0.55
CA ALA A 467 -12.07 -4.33 0.81
C ALA A 467 -10.59 -3.97 0.97
N PHE A 468 -10.05 -3.13 0.07
CA PHE A 468 -8.68 -2.64 0.19
C PHE A 468 -8.46 -1.82 1.46
N ALA A 469 -9.35 -0.87 1.77
CA ALA A 469 -9.23 -0.05 2.96
C ALA A 469 -9.29 -0.88 4.26
N CYS A 470 -10.19 -1.86 4.33
CA CYS A 470 -10.27 -2.77 5.48
C CYS A 470 -9.00 -3.61 5.64
N VAL A 471 -8.47 -4.16 4.55
CA VAL A 471 -7.26 -5.01 4.61
C VAL A 471 -6.03 -4.18 4.97
N LEU A 472 -5.89 -2.97 4.42
CA LEU A 472 -4.82 -2.06 4.83
C LEU A 472 -4.89 -1.73 6.32
N SER A 473 -6.09 -1.50 6.85
CA SER A 473 -6.29 -1.22 8.28
C SER A 473 -6.04 -2.43 9.17
N ILE A 474 -6.46 -3.65 8.78
CA ILE A 474 -6.15 -4.88 9.53
C ILE A 474 -4.64 -5.15 9.57
N GLY A 475 -3.95 -4.87 8.48
CA GLY A 475 -2.50 -5.10 8.35
C GLY A 475 -1.66 -3.98 8.97
N ASP A 476 -2.27 -2.87 9.38
CA ASP A 476 -1.53 -1.77 9.98
C ASP A 476 -0.97 -2.15 11.35
N PHE A 477 0.31 -1.86 11.49
CA PHE A 477 1.04 -2.01 12.74
C PHE A 477 1.65 -0.68 13.20
N GLY A 478 1.95 0.22 12.28
CA GLY A 478 2.69 1.45 12.56
C GLY A 478 1.98 2.38 13.55
N VAL A 479 0.70 2.62 13.32
CA VAL A 479 -0.13 3.46 14.20
C VAL A 479 -0.38 2.74 15.52
N VAL A 480 -0.71 1.44 15.44
CA VAL A 480 -1.02 0.66 16.65
C VAL A 480 0.20 0.47 17.56
N ALA A 481 1.42 0.43 17.00
CA ALA A 481 2.64 0.31 17.79
C ALA A 481 2.84 1.46 18.79
N LEU A 482 2.36 2.66 18.46
CA LEU A 482 2.43 3.83 19.35
C LEU A 482 1.36 3.84 20.46
N PHE A 483 0.19 3.27 20.18
CA PHE A 483 -0.98 3.33 21.07
C PHE A 483 -1.32 1.98 21.72
N GLY A 484 -0.68 0.89 21.28
CA GLY A 484 -0.93 -0.45 21.77
C GLY A 484 -0.51 -0.61 23.24
N ASN A 485 -1.39 -1.22 24.02
CA ASN A 485 -1.16 -1.57 25.41
C ASN A 485 -1.87 -2.91 25.72
N ASP A 486 -1.86 -3.32 26.99
CA ASP A 486 -2.46 -4.60 27.39
C ASP A 486 -3.97 -4.66 27.21
N ASP A 487 -4.67 -3.53 27.23
CA ASP A 487 -6.11 -3.40 27.06
C ASP A 487 -6.52 -3.12 25.59
N PHE A 488 -5.58 -2.65 24.78
CA PHE A 488 -5.76 -2.32 23.39
C PHE A 488 -4.74 -3.03 22.50
N ARG A 489 -5.12 -4.21 22.01
CA ARG A 489 -4.28 -5.05 21.14
C ARG A 489 -5.00 -5.37 19.83
N THR A 490 -4.26 -5.24 18.71
CA THR A 490 -4.67 -5.77 17.41
C THR A 490 -3.92 -7.07 17.11
N LEU A 491 -4.39 -7.85 16.13
CA LEU A 491 -3.70 -9.08 15.72
C LEU A 491 -2.25 -8.84 15.29
N PRO A 492 -1.92 -7.83 14.46
CA PRO A 492 -0.53 -7.54 14.13
C PRO A 492 0.32 -7.21 15.37
N TYR A 493 -0.23 -6.42 16.30
CA TYR A 493 0.47 -6.07 17.53
C TYR A 493 0.72 -7.30 18.41
N TRP A 494 -0.28 -8.18 18.54
CA TRP A 494 -0.14 -9.44 19.27
C TRP A 494 0.89 -10.38 18.61
N LEU A 495 0.86 -10.50 17.29
CA LEU A 495 1.85 -11.25 16.53
C LEU A 495 3.28 -10.74 16.79
N TYR A 496 3.47 -9.42 16.75
CA TYR A 496 4.76 -8.80 17.04
C TYR A 496 5.26 -9.11 18.46
N GLN A 497 4.37 -9.02 19.45
CA GLN A 497 4.71 -9.38 20.85
C GLN A 497 5.12 -10.85 20.99
N GLN A 498 4.44 -11.76 20.29
CA GLN A 498 4.78 -13.20 20.30
C GLN A 498 6.15 -13.46 19.66
N ILE A 499 6.45 -12.83 18.55
CA ILE A 499 7.77 -12.93 17.90
C ILE A 499 8.86 -12.39 18.83
N GLY A 500 8.64 -11.22 19.42
CA GLY A 500 9.59 -10.58 20.34
C GLY A 500 9.83 -11.35 21.63
N SER A 501 8.87 -12.16 22.08
CA SER A 501 8.99 -13.03 23.26
C SER A 501 9.44 -14.47 22.94
N TYR A 502 9.99 -14.71 21.77
CA TYR A 502 10.47 -16.03 21.31
C TYR A 502 9.40 -17.13 21.27
N ARG A 503 8.10 -16.76 21.23
CA ARG A 503 6.98 -17.68 21.10
C ARG A 503 6.65 -17.92 19.61
N SER A 504 7.63 -18.36 18.84
CA SER A 504 7.53 -18.47 17.38
C SER A 504 6.42 -19.42 16.92
N GLN A 505 6.16 -20.53 17.64
CA GLN A 505 5.10 -21.48 17.31
C GLN A 505 3.71 -20.87 17.50
N ASP A 506 3.50 -20.11 18.57
CA ASP A 506 2.25 -19.39 18.81
C ASP A 506 2.07 -18.25 17.80
N GLY A 507 3.17 -17.54 17.49
CA GLY A 507 3.21 -16.50 16.45
C GLY A 507 2.85 -17.05 15.07
N ALA A 508 3.26 -18.28 14.75
CA ALA A 508 2.90 -18.93 13.48
C ALA A 508 1.37 -19.10 13.33
N VAL A 509 0.70 -19.54 14.41
CA VAL A 509 -0.77 -19.68 14.43
C VAL A 509 -1.45 -18.32 14.27
N THR A 510 -0.96 -17.31 14.98
CA THR A 510 -1.50 -15.93 14.88
C THR A 510 -1.29 -15.36 13.48
N ALA A 511 -0.12 -15.58 12.86
CA ALA A 511 0.17 -15.16 11.49
C ALA A 511 -0.76 -15.84 10.48
N LEU A 512 -1.01 -17.15 10.64
CA LEU A 512 -1.97 -17.88 9.80
C LEU A 512 -3.39 -17.34 9.96
N LEU A 513 -3.83 -17.09 11.19
CA LEU A 513 -5.15 -16.51 11.45
C LEU A 513 -5.30 -15.13 10.83
N LEU A 514 -4.28 -14.28 10.96
CA LEU A 514 -4.27 -12.94 10.36
C LEU A 514 -4.33 -13.01 8.83
N LEU A 515 -3.58 -13.93 8.21
CA LEU A 515 -3.61 -14.18 6.79
C LEU A 515 -5.02 -14.59 6.32
N LEU A 516 -5.62 -15.58 6.98
CA LEU A 516 -6.96 -16.08 6.67
C LEU A 516 -8.02 -14.99 6.86
N LEU A 517 -7.91 -14.20 7.92
CA LEU A 517 -8.83 -13.09 8.19
C LEU A 517 -8.78 -12.02 7.08
N CYS A 518 -7.58 -11.64 6.62
CA CYS A 518 -7.41 -10.69 5.52
C CYS A 518 -8.03 -11.21 4.23
N PHE A 519 -7.77 -12.48 3.87
CA PHE A 519 -8.36 -13.07 2.66
C PHE A 519 -9.86 -13.25 2.75
N ALA A 520 -10.35 -13.70 3.90
CA ALA A 520 -11.79 -13.87 4.15
C ALA A 520 -12.49 -12.51 4.03
N LEU A 521 -11.98 -11.49 4.70
CA LEU A 521 -12.56 -10.15 4.69
C LEU A 521 -12.56 -9.56 3.28
N PHE A 522 -11.42 -9.63 2.57
CA PHE A 522 -11.33 -9.16 1.20
C PHE A 522 -12.33 -9.85 0.29
N THR A 523 -12.37 -11.19 0.33
CA THR A 523 -13.24 -12.00 -0.53
C THR A 523 -14.72 -11.77 -0.21
N VAL A 524 -15.08 -11.68 1.06
CA VAL A 524 -16.48 -11.44 1.49
C VAL A 524 -16.95 -10.08 1.02
N ILE A 525 -16.16 -9.03 1.27
CA ILE A 525 -16.54 -7.65 0.89
C ILE A 525 -16.62 -7.51 -0.63
N GLU A 526 -15.65 -8.07 -1.38
CA GLU A 526 -15.65 -7.99 -2.85
C GLU A 526 -16.83 -8.71 -3.49
N LYS A 527 -17.34 -9.78 -2.86
CA LYS A 527 -18.49 -10.54 -3.35
C LYS A 527 -19.86 -9.97 -2.93
N LEU A 528 -19.92 -9.07 -1.95
CA LEU A 528 -21.18 -8.47 -1.45
C LEU A 528 -22.09 -7.89 -2.56
N PRO A 529 -21.56 -7.23 -3.63
CA PRO A 529 -22.42 -6.67 -4.67
C PRO A 529 -23.19 -7.68 -5.52
N GLY A 530 -22.94 -8.98 -5.35
CA GLY A 530 -23.53 -10.05 -6.16
C GLY A 530 -22.90 -10.15 -7.56
N ARG A 531 -23.09 -11.29 -8.22
CA ARG A 531 -22.79 -11.46 -9.65
C ARG A 531 -23.87 -10.70 -10.43
N ASP A 532 -23.49 -9.68 -11.22
CA ASP A 532 -24.41 -9.21 -12.25
C ASP A 532 -24.65 -10.39 -13.19
N VAL A 533 -25.92 -10.68 -13.44
CA VAL A 533 -26.31 -11.52 -14.57
C VAL A 533 -25.65 -10.89 -15.78
N LYS A 534 -24.75 -11.62 -16.42
CA LYS A 534 -24.20 -11.22 -17.71
C LYS A 534 -25.41 -10.99 -18.61
N THR A 535 -25.70 -9.74 -18.90
CA THR A 535 -26.45 -9.43 -20.10
C THR A 535 -25.51 -9.76 -21.25
N ASP A 536 -25.78 -10.92 -21.87
CA ASP A 536 -25.20 -11.33 -23.14
C ASP A 536 -25.43 -10.27 -24.20
#